data_5cefd70d528ed57674b9f3081026d59f
#
_entry.id   5cefd70d528ed57674b9f3081026d59f
#
_cell.length_a   1.000
_cell.length_b   1.000
_cell.length_c   1.000
_cell.angle_alpha   90.00
_cell.angle_beta   90.00
_cell.angle_gamma   90.00
#
_symmetry.space_group_name_H-M   'P 1'
#
loop_
_entity.id
_entity.type
_entity.pdbx_description
1 polymer ?
#
loop_
_entity_poly.entity_id
_entity_poly.type
_entity_poly.pdbx_seq_one_letter_code
_entity_poly.pdbx_strand_id
1 'polypeptide(L)'
;MLIEILESSSEDFIIPARKVITSADFYGNLYALDVLISPENIPDGVTSGRIIIENVYQTIEIEINLSKPTEKEIKVSKPGSKTHLIKSNQVRLITTYMDYRMGRIQLREYISTTLFAFNNLARYVPEEDLYRLGTMHMNIMQGETEKVEQEFLRIEADVDNSGMNNKQSCYYAYLKAMVGKDRRATEQAKELIRRSYHTEDDKIFYFWLLLFVDDTYNN
;
A
#
# COMPACT_ATOMS: atom_id res chain seq x y z
N MET A 1 11.05 19.27 25.65
CA MET A 1 9.60 19.00 25.80
C MET A 1 9.51 17.59 26.29
N LEU A 2 8.83 17.36 27.40
CA LEU A 2 8.60 16.03 27.95
C LEU A 2 7.18 15.62 27.55
N ILE A 3 7.02 14.43 27.00
CA ILE A 3 5.72 13.86 26.64
C ILE A 3 5.59 12.58 27.43
N GLU A 4 4.53 12.43 28.20
CA GLU A 4 4.23 11.20 28.93
C GLU A 4 3.17 10.42 28.17
N ILE A 5 3.34 9.10 28.08
CA ILE A 5 2.37 8.19 27.54
C ILE A 5 1.75 7.45 28.71
N LEU A 6 0.48 7.72 28.96
CA LEU A 6 -0.32 7.09 30.01
C LEU A 6 -1.17 6.00 29.37
N GLU A 7 -0.98 4.77 29.82
CA GLU A 7 -1.82 3.64 29.44
C GLU A 7 -3.09 3.66 30.27
N SER A 8 -4.25 3.62 29.63
CA SER A 8 -5.55 3.65 30.33
C SER A 8 -6.42 2.42 30.10
N SER A 9 -5.83 1.30 29.65
CA SER A 9 -6.56 0.03 29.59
C SER A 9 -6.44 -0.72 30.91
N SER A 10 -7.55 -1.31 31.38
CA SER A 10 -7.56 -2.15 32.56
C SER A 10 -6.82 -3.48 32.39
N GLU A 11 -6.30 -3.76 31.21
CA GLU A 11 -5.63 -5.00 30.86
C GLU A 11 -4.36 -4.67 30.04
N ASP A 12 -3.23 -5.28 30.40
CA ASP A 12 -1.88 -5.03 29.81
C ASP A 12 -1.72 -5.61 28.40
N PHE A 13 -2.65 -5.33 27.49
CA PHE A 13 -2.55 -5.81 26.10
C PHE A 13 -1.97 -4.77 25.12
N ILE A 14 -1.94 -3.50 25.51
CA ILE A 14 -1.32 -2.41 24.75
C ILE A 14 -0.11 -1.90 25.53
N ILE A 15 1.08 -2.09 24.99
CA ILE A 15 2.32 -1.72 25.66
C ILE A 15 3.07 -0.74 24.74
N PRO A 16 3.11 0.56 25.07
CA PRO A 16 3.95 1.51 24.33
C PRO A 16 5.43 1.18 24.57
N ALA A 17 6.22 1.17 23.53
CA ALA A 17 7.66 0.87 23.60
C ALA A 17 8.43 1.85 24.49
N ARG A 18 7.90 3.07 24.65
CA ARG A 18 8.41 4.10 25.57
C ARG A 18 7.26 4.81 26.25
N LYS A 19 7.41 5.08 27.56
CA LYS A 19 6.46 5.86 28.34
C LYS A 19 6.79 7.35 28.39
N VAL A 20 8.01 7.71 28.05
CA VAL A 20 8.48 9.12 28.05
C VAL A 20 9.21 9.38 26.73
N ILE A 21 8.82 10.47 26.07
CA ILE A 21 9.39 10.91 24.80
C ILE A 21 9.97 12.31 25.00
N THR A 22 11.18 12.51 24.53
CA THR A 22 11.89 13.79 24.60
C THR A 22 12.07 14.39 23.20
N SER A 23 12.48 15.64 23.12
CA SER A 23 12.77 16.28 21.83
C SER A 23 13.89 15.58 21.04
N ALA A 24 14.75 14.81 21.69
CA ALA A 24 15.82 14.04 21.03
C ALA A 24 15.28 12.79 20.29
N ASP A 25 14.08 12.35 20.60
CA ASP A 25 13.45 11.17 19.99
C ASP A 25 12.71 11.52 18.70
N PHE A 26 12.61 12.81 18.34
CA PHE A 26 11.93 13.28 17.14
C PHE A 26 12.89 13.34 15.95
N TYR A 27 12.42 12.91 14.80
CA TYR A 27 13.06 13.17 13.53
C TYR A 27 12.35 14.37 12.85
N GLY A 28 12.91 15.55 13.00
CA GLY A 28 12.22 16.79 12.66
C GLY A 28 10.98 17.00 13.56
N ASN A 29 9.80 17.05 12.95
CA ASN A 29 8.51 17.18 13.66
C ASN A 29 7.77 15.84 13.81
N LEU A 30 8.42 14.72 13.49
CA LEU A 30 7.80 13.40 13.47
C LEU A 30 8.39 12.51 14.56
N TYR A 31 7.53 11.78 15.24
CA TYR A 31 7.87 10.68 16.13
C TYR A 31 7.07 9.43 15.74
N ALA A 32 7.74 8.30 15.59
CA ALA A 32 7.09 7.02 15.37
C ALA A 32 6.76 6.39 16.72
N LEU A 33 5.47 6.30 17.05
CA LEU A 33 5.01 5.65 18.27
C LEU A 33 4.91 4.14 18.02
N ASP A 34 5.87 3.38 18.55
CA ASP A 34 5.83 1.92 18.52
C ASP A 34 4.99 1.40 19.69
N VAL A 35 4.00 0.57 19.36
CA VAL A 35 3.10 -0.05 20.33
C VAL A 35 3.13 -1.55 20.15
N LEU A 36 3.43 -2.27 21.22
CA LEU A 36 3.37 -3.73 21.27
C LEU A 36 1.94 -4.15 21.69
N ILE A 37 1.39 -5.11 20.97
CA ILE A 37 0.11 -5.75 21.34
C ILE A 37 0.43 -7.16 21.83
N SER A 38 -0.04 -7.50 23.03
CA SER A 38 0.07 -8.84 23.63
C SER A 38 -1.19 -9.65 23.31
N PRO A 39 -1.15 -10.57 22.32
CA PRO A 39 -2.35 -11.27 21.85
C PRO A 39 -3.00 -12.17 22.93
N GLU A 40 -2.16 -12.70 23.85
CA GLU A 40 -2.60 -13.54 24.95
C GLU A 40 -3.47 -12.81 25.99
N ASN A 41 -3.28 -11.49 26.09
CA ASN A 41 -4.01 -10.65 27.06
C ASN A 41 -5.27 -10.01 26.44
N ILE A 42 -5.55 -10.26 25.16
CA ILE A 42 -6.75 -9.75 24.50
C ILE A 42 -7.92 -10.66 24.87
N PRO A 43 -9.00 -10.13 25.50
CA PRO A 43 -10.21 -10.90 25.76
C PRO A 43 -10.92 -11.32 24.47
N ASP A 44 -11.71 -12.39 24.54
CA ASP A 44 -12.48 -12.84 23.39
C ASP A 44 -13.54 -11.81 22.99
N GLY A 45 -13.63 -11.54 21.69
CA GLY A 45 -14.52 -10.53 21.13
C GLY A 45 -13.83 -9.22 20.78
N VAL A 46 -14.60 -8.14 20.78
CA VAL A 46 -14.09 -6.79 20.51
C VAL A 46 -13.70 -6.13 21.81
N THR A 47 -12.49 -5.67 21.92
CA THR A 47 -12.00 -4.88 23.05
C THR A 47 -11.40 -3.57 22.55
N SER A 48 -11.48 -2.54 23.37
CA SER A 48 -10.87 -1.25 23.08
C SER A 48 -9.89 -0.86 24.17
N GLY A 49 -8.78 -0.26 23.75
CA GLY A 49 -7.82 0.35 24.65
C GLY A 49 -7.52 1.77 24.19
N ARG A 50 -6.89 2.57 25.04
CA ARG A 50 -6.54 3.95 24.75
C ARG A 50 -5.10 4.22 25.09
N ILE A 51 -4.44 5.00 24.26
CA ILE A 51 -3.15 5.60 24.57
C ILE A 51 -3.36 7.09 24.73
N ILE A 52 -2.99 7.60 25.89
CA ILE A 52 -3.03 9.05 26.18
C ILE A 52 -1.61 9.58 26.11
N ILE A 53 -1.39 10.54 25.23
CA ILE A 53 -0.11 11.24 25.06
C ILE A 53 -0.30 12.64 25.59
N GLU A 54 0.43 12.97 26.63
CA GLU A 54 0.27 14.25 27.33
C GLU A 54 1.57 15.06 27.37
N ASN A 55 1.43 16.36 27.20
CA ASN A 55 2.46 17.33 27.50
C ASN A 55 1.83 18.55 28.18
N VAL A 56 2.65 19.52 28.58
CA VAL A 56 2.19 20.73 29.29
C VAL A 56 1.20 21.60 28.50
N TYR A 57 0.98 21.34 27.22
CA TYR A 57 0.15 22.20 26.37
C TYR A 57 -1.09 21.46 25.84
N GLN A 58 -1.02 20.13 25.68
CA GLN A 58 -2.11 19.36 25.06
C GLN A 58 -2.07 17.91 25.49
N THR A 59 -3.24 17.28 25.42
CA THR A 59 -3.44 15.84 25.56
C THR A 59 -4.00 15.29 24.24
N ILE A 60 -3.41 14.22 23.75
CA ILE A 60 -3.89 13.47 22.55
C ILE A 60 -4.33 12.10 23.02
N GLU A 61 -5.54 11.72 22.69
CA GLU A 61 -6.10 10.38 22.97
C GLU A 61 -6.17 9.59 21.66
N ILE A 62 -5.60 8.39 21.66
CA ILE A 62 -5.64 7.45 20.53
C ILE A 62 -6.43 6.22 21.00
N GLU A 63 -7.59 5.99 20.41
CA GLU A 63 -8.38 4.79 20.64
C GLU A 63 -7.90 3.66 19.74
N ILE A 64 -7.63 2.48 20.35
CA ILE A 64 -7.20 1.28 19.64
C ILE A 64 -8.28 0.22 19.83
N ASN A 65 -8.96 -0.11 18.74
CA ASN A 65 -9.97 -1.16 18.73
C ASN A 65 -9.36 -2.46 18.22
N LEU A 66 -9.41 -3.50 19.06
CA LEU A 66 -8.92 -4.83 18.75
C LEU A 66 -10.07 -5.82 18.71
N SER A 67 -10.04 -6.74 17.76
CA SER A 67 -10.97 -7.86 17.73
C SER A 67 -10.17 -9.16 17.70
N LYS A 68 -10.40 -10.01 18.70
CA LYS A 68 -9.93 -11.38 18.67
C LYS A 68 -10.99 -12.19 17.95
N PRO A 69 -10.67 -12.78 16.78
CA PRO A 69 -11.66 -13.56 16.04
C PRO A 69 -12.12 -14.74 16.90
N THR A 70 -13.42 -14.88 17.09
CA THR A 70 -13.99 -16.07 17.74
C THR A 70 -13.71 -17.30 16.89
N GLU A 71 -13.64 -18.50 17.49
CA GLU A 71 -13.35 -19.77 16.76
C GLU A 71 -14.28 -20.01 15.55
N LYS A 72 -15.48 -19.41 15.53
CA LYS A 72 -16.40 -19.45 14.39
C LYS A 72 -15.98 -18.54 13.23
N GLU A 73 -15.24 -17.47 13.50
CA GLU A 73 -14.72 -16.51 12.50
C GLU A 73 -13.33 -16.90 12.04
N ILE A 74 -12.63 -17.76 12.77
CA ILE A 74 -11.39 -18.43 12.32
C ILE A 74 -11.70 -19.52 11.26
N LYS A 75 -12.61 -19.28 10.37
CA LYS A 75 -12.46 -19.79 9.01
C LYS A 75 -11.39 -18.98 8.27
N VAL A 76 -10.32 -18.71 8.97
CA VAL A 76 -9.04 -18.29 8.39
C VAL A 76 -8.72 -19.36 7.37
N SER A 77 -8.65 -18.93 6.14
CA SER A 77 -8.15 -19.74 5.04
C SER A 77 -6.96 -20.56 5.54
N LYS A 78 -7.07 -21.90 5.49
CA LYS A 78 -6.01 -22.80 5.95
C LYS A 78 -4.67 -22.28 5.43
N PRO A 79 -3.58 -22.27 6.23
CA PRO A 79 -2.27 -21.91 5.76
C PRO A 79 -1.99 -22.66 4.44
N GLY A 80 -1.63 -21.92 3.38
CA GLY A 80 -1.46 -22.49 2.04
C GLY A 80 -2.71 -22.50 1.14
N SER A 81 -3.90 -22.09 1.64
CA SER A 81 -5.07 -21.90 0.75
C SER A 81 -4.82 -20.75 -0.24
N LYS A 82 -5.46 -20.81 -1.43
CA LYS A 82 -5.39 -19.74 -2.45
C LYS A 82 -5.67 -18.34 -1.83
N THR A 83 -6.70 -18.23 -1.00
CA THR A 83 -7.07 -16.98 -0.34
C THR A 83 -5.99 -16.49 0.63
N HIS A 84 -5.36 -17.39 1.37
CA HIS A 84 -4.26 -17.04 2.27
C HIS A 84 -3.04 -16.53 1.48
N LEU A 85 -2.69 -17.21 0.39
CA LEU A 85 -1.58 -16.82 -0.48
C LEU A 85 -1.81 -15.46 -1.14
N ILE A 86 -3.04 -15.17 -1.59
CA ILE A 86 -3.41 -13.85 -2.13
C ILE A 86 -3.22 -12.77 -1.06
N LYS A 87 -3.85 -12.92 0.11
CA LYS A 87 -3.75 -11.95 1.21
C LYS A 87 -2.30 -11.74 1.66
N SER A 88 -1.53 -12.80 1.80
CA SER A 88 -0.12 -12.73 2.19
C SER A 88 0.71 -11.92 1.18
N ASN A 89 0.50 -12.10 -0.13
CA ASN A 89 1.20 -11.31 -1.14
C ASN A 89 0.71 -9.86 -1.19
N GLN A 90 -0.58 -9.59 -0.97
CA GLN A 90 -1.10 -8.22 -0.86
C GLN A 90 -0.49 -7.48 0.34
N VAL A 91 -0.43 -8.12 1.51
CA VAL A 91 0.24 -7.56 2.70
C VAL A 91 1.72 -7.32 2.39
N ARG A 92 2.40 -8.26 1.74
CA ARG A 92 3.81 -8.09 1.34
C ARG A 92 4.02 -6.86 0.45
N LEU A 93 3.13 -6.59 -0.51
CA LEU A 93 3.23 -5.38 -1.34
C LEU A 93 3.21 -4.11 -0.48
N ILE A 94 2.27 -4.04 0.48
CA ILE A 94 2.12 -2.88 1.35
C ILE A 94 3.34 -2.72 2.26
N THR A 95 3.75 -3.79 2.94
CA THR A 95 4.89 -3.74 3.88
C THR A 95 6.21 -3.42 3.17
N THR A 96 6.46 -4.03 2.00
CA THR A 96 7.65 -3.75 1.19
C THR A 96 7.69 -2.29 0.73
N TYR A 97 6.54 -1.73 0.32
CA TYR A 97 6.46 -0.31 -0.04
C TYR A 97 6.76 0.59 1.17
N MET A 98 6.19 0.27 2.33
CA MET A 98 6.44 1.03 3.57
C MET A 98 7.92 0.98 3.97
N ASP A 99 8.55 -0.21 3.93
CA ASP A 99 9.96 -0.38 4.25
C ASP A 99 10.87 0.41 3.31
N TYR A 100 10.53 0.43 2.02
CA TYR A 100 11.24 1.27 1.05
C TYR A 100 11.08 2.77 1.35
N ARG A 101 9.86 3.23 1.62
CA ARG A 101 9.60 4.65 1.95
C ARG A 101 10.27 5.10 3.25
N MET A 102 10.44 4.20 4.20
CA MET A 102 11.15 4.44 5.45
C MET A 102 12.67 4.28 5.33
N GLY A 103 13.18 3.97 4.14
CA GLY A 103 14.62 3.77 3.93
C GLY A 103 15.19 2.49 4.57
N ARG A 104 14.34 1.53 4.96
CA ARG A 104 14.76 0.25 5.57
C ARG A 104 15.32 -0.72 4.54
N ILE A 105 14.84 -0.64 3.30
CA ILE A 105 15.31 -1.45 2.18
C ILE A 105 15.73 -0.56 1.00
N GLN A 106 16.63 -1.07 0.17
CA GLN A 106 17.10 -0.40 -1.03
C GLN A 106 16.11 -0.58 -2.19
N LEU A 107 16.18 0.33 -3.18
CA LEU A 107 15.34 0.28 -4.39
C LEU A 107 15.38 -1.10 -5.07
N ARG A 108 16.55 -1.72 -5.19
CA ARG A 108 16.71 -3.04 -5.81
C ARG A 108 15.93 -4.13 -5.08
N GLU A 109 15.97 -4.12 -3.75
CA GLU A 109 15.24 -5.07 -2.90
C GLU A 109 13.74 -4.81 -2.98
N TYR A 110 13.33 -3.53 -2.92
CA TYR A 110 11.94 -3.12 -3.13
C TYR A 110 11.39 -3.69 -4.44
N ILE A 111 12.07 -3.46 -5.57
CA ILE A 111 11.63 -3.92 -6.89
C ILE A 111 11.55 -5.46 -6.93
N SER A 112 12.58 -6.16 -6.49
CA SER A 112 12.62 -7.64 -6.57
C SER A 112 11.53 -8.29 -5.71
N THR A 113 11.31 -7.80 -4.50
CA THR A 113 10.29 -8.33 -3.58
C THR A 113 8.87 -8.02 -4.09
N THR A 114 8.66 -6.80 -4.60
CA THR A 114 7.39 -6.38 -5.18
C THR A 114 7.07 -7.17 -6.45
N LEU A 115 8.05 -7.37 -7.33
CA LEU A 115 7.92 -8.17 -8.55
C LEU A 115 7.52 -9.63 -8.24
N PHE A 116 8.17 -10.22 -7.23
CA PHE A 116 7.81 -11.57 -6.77
C PHE A 116 6.34 -11.65 -6.29
N ALA A 117 5.90 -10.66 -5.51
CA ALA A 117 4.52 -10.61 -5.01
C ALA A 117 3.49 -10.42 -6.13
N PHE A 118 3.74 -9.52 -7.09
CA PHE A 118 2.86 -9.31 -8.24
C PHE A 118 2.78 -10.56 -9.15
N ASN A 119 3.90 -11.22 -9.43
CA ASN A 119 3.92 -12.45 -10.22
C ASN A 119 3.09 -13.57 -9.56
N ASN A 120 3.17 -13.69 -8.22
CA ASN A 120 2.34 -14.65 -7.50
C ASN A 120 0.85 -14.27 -7.57
N LEU A 121 0.52 -13.00 -7.36
CA LEU A 121 -0.86 -12.52 -7.44
C LEU A 121 -1.44 -12.71 -8.83
N ALA A 122 -0.72 -12.36 -9.90
CA ALA A 122 -1.14 -12.59 -11.28
C ALA A 122 -1.38 -14.09 -11.59
N ARG A 123 -0.63 -14.98 -10.95
CA ARG A 123 -0.86 -16.45 -11.08
C ARG A 123 -2.10 -16.92 -10.33
N TYR A 124 -2.36 -16.35 -9.14
CA TYR A 124 -3.51 -16.76 -8.31
C TYR A 124 -4.82 -16.11 -8.74
N VAL A 125 -4.76 -14.93 -9.34
CA VAL A 125 -5.92 -14.13 -9.78
C VAL A 125 -5.64 -13.62 -11.21
N PRO A 126 -5.62 -14.54 -12.22
CA PRO A 126 -5.27 -14.17 -13.58
C PRO A 126 -6.27 -13.23 -14.25
N GLU A 127 -7.50 -13.15 -13.71
CA GLU A 127 -8.56 -12.24 -14.13
C GLU A 127 -8.34 -10.77 -13.68
N GLU A 128 -7.37 -10.53 -12.79
CA GLU A 128 -7.10 -9.19 -12.25
C GLU A 128 -5.86 -8.57 -12.92
N ASP A 129 -6.06 -7.86 -14.01
CA ASP A 129 -4.99 -7.24 -14.81
C ASP A 129 -4.14 -6.21 -14.06
N LEU A 130 -4.64 -5.66 -12.93
CA LEU A 130 -3.84 -4.75 -12.11
C LEU A 130 -2.54 -5.40 -11.61
N TYR A 131 -2.54 -6.70 -11.35
CA TYR A 131 -1.33 -7.41 -10.92
C TYR A 131 -0.34 -7.60 -12.08
N ARG A 132 -0.82 -7.83 -13.30
CA ARG A 132 0.01 -7.86 -14.52
C ARG A 132 0.62 -6.48 -14.78
N LEU A 133 -0.18 -5.43 -14.70
CA LEU A 133 0.28 -4.04 -14.84
C LEU A 133 1.29 -3.67 -13.74
N GLY A 134 1.11 -4.13 -12.50
CA GLY A 134 2.09 -3.98 -11.43
C GLY A 134 3.42 -4.66 -11.74
N THR A 135 3.40 -5.87 -12.32
CA THR A 135 4.59 -6.58 -12.81
C THR A 135 5.31 -5.75 -13.88
N MET A 136 4.56 -5.23 -14.86
CA MET A 136 5.12 -4.37 -15.91
C MET A 136 5.78 -3.12 -15.33
N HIS A 137 5.14 -2.47 -14.36
CA HIS A 137 5.71 -1.29 -13.69
C HIS A 137 7.07 -1.61 -13.06
N MET A 138 7.19 -2.72 -12.35
CA MET A 138 8.46 -3.13 -11.75
C MET A 138 9.52 -3.45 -12.82
N ASN A 139 9.14 -4.06 -13.94
CA ASN A 139 10.05 -4.31 -15.06
C ASN A 139 10.53 -2.99 -15.71
N ILE A 140 9.65 -2.00 -15.85
CA ILE A 140 10.03 -0.65 -16.32
C ILE A 140 11.07 -0.03 -15.37
N MET A 141 10.84 -0.11 -14.06
CA MET A 141 11.78 0.41 -13.06
C MET A 141 13.14 -0.31 -13.07
N GLN A 142 13.19 -1.55 -13.54
CA GLN A 142 14.44 -2.30 -13.76
C GLN A 142 15.12 -2.02 -15.12
N GLY A 143 14.43 -1.32 -16.03
CA GLY A 143 14.92 -1.09 -17.39
C GLY A 143 14.70 -2.26 -18.36
N GLU A 144 13.84 -3.24 -18.00
CA GLU A 144 13.54 -4.43 -18.80
C GLU A 144 12.50 -4.12 -19.90
N THR A 145 12.85 -3.18 -20.79
CA THR A 145 11.92 -2.62 -21.78
C THR A 145 11.40 -3.66 -22.79
N GLU A 146 12.23 -4.61 -23.23
CA GLU A 146 11.80 -5.65 -24.17
C GLU A 146 10.69 -6.56 -23.59
N LYS A 147 10.79 -6.91 -22.30
CA LYS A 147 9.73 -7.68 -21.62
C LYS A 147 8.43 -6.90 -21.54
N VAL A 148 8.53 -5.62 -21.29
CA VAL A 148 7.38 -4.73 -21.16
C VAL A 148 6.70 -4.53 -22.50
N GLU A 149 7.44 -4.35 -23.60
CA GLU A 149 6.89 -4.25 -24.97
C GLU A 149 6.12 -5.50 -25.37
N GLN A 150 6.67 -6.69 -25.09
CA GLN A 150 5.98 -7.94 -25.34
C GLN A 150 4.68 -8.08 -24.55
N GLU A 151 4.67 -7.62 -23.29
CA GLU A 151 3.48 -7.68 -22.45
C GLU A 151 2.43 -6.64 -22.89
N PHE A 152 2.82 -5.47 -23.37
CA PHE A 152 1.87 -4.53 -23.99
C PHE A 152 1.14 -5.16 -25.18
N LEU A 153 1.86 -5.85 -26.08
CA LEU A 153 1.25 -6.54 -27.22
C LEU A 153 0.26 -7.63 -26.79
N ARG A 154 0.58 -8.36 -25.72
CA ARG A 154 -0.34 -9.38 -25.16
C ARG A 154 -1.60 -8.76 -24.59
N ILE A 155 -1.45 -7.69 -23.79
CA ILE A 155 -2.59 -7.00 -23.20
C ILE A 155 -3.47 -6.38 -24.29
N GLU A 156 -2.89 -5.78 -25.32
CA GLU A 156 -3.63 -5.23 -26.46
C GLU A 156 -4.46 -6.31 -27.20
N ALA A 157 -3.89 -7.50 -27.36
CA ALA A 157 -4.60 -8.63 -27.95
C ALA A 157 -5.74 -9.17 -27.07
N ASP A 158 -5.54 -9.15 -25.73
CA ASP A 158 -6.55 -9.61 -24.75
C ASP A 158 -7.69 -8.59 -24.59
N VAL A 159 -7.39 -7.29 -24.66
CA VAL A 159 -8.36 -6.18 -24.48
C VAL A 159 -9.43 -6.17 -25.56
N ASP A 160 -9.09 -6.56 -26.80
CA ASP A 160 -10.08 -6.69 -27.87
C ASP A 160 -11.20 -7.71 -27.53
N ASN A 161 -10.98 -8.56 -26.51
CA ASN A 161 -11.89 -9.62 -26.10
C ASN A 161 -12.65 -9.36 -24.78
N SER A 162 -12.16 -8.57 -23.84
CA SER A 162 -12.76 -8.45 -22.49
C SER A 162 -12.95 -7.03 -21.94
N GLY A 163 -12.28 -6.06 -22.50
CA GLY A 163 -12.32 -4.64 -22.05
C GLY A 163 -11.71 -4.42 -20.67
N MET A 164 -10.75 -3.53 -20.54
CA MET A 164 -10.24 -3.09 -19.25
C MET A 164 -11.26 -2.20 -18.53
N ASN A 165 -11.36 -2.32 -17.21
CA ASN A 165 -12.05 -1.31 -16.42
C ASN A 165 -11.26 0.02 -16.44
N ASN A 166 -11.92 1.11 -15.99
CA ASN A 166 -11.34 2.44 -16.06
C ASN A 166 -10.00 2.57 -15.30
N LYS A 167 -9.88 1.91 -14.15
CA LYS A 167 -8.67 1.89 -13.33
C LYS A 167 -7.50 1.21 -14.04
N GLN A 168 -7.76 0.05 -14.63
CA GLN A 168 -6.78 -0.70 -15.42
C GLN A 168 -6.35 0.10 -16.66
N SER A 169 -7.29 0.71 -17.37
CA SER A 169 -7.03 1.54 -18.55
C SER A 169 -6.14 2.74 -18.23
N CYS A 170 -6.39 3.43 -17.12
CA CYS A 170 -5.57 4.54 -16.66
C CYS A 170 -4.16 4.09 -16.27
N TYR A 171 -4.03 2.98 -15.57
CA TYR A 171 -2.72 2.45 -15.19
C TYR A 171 -1.94 1.97 -16.41
N TYR A 172 -2.58 1.31 -17.35
CA TYR A 172 -2.00 0.89 -18.62
C TYR A 172 -1.48 2.10 -19.42
N ALA A 173 -2.31 3.14 -19.59
CA ALA A 173 -1.93 4.36 -20.30
C ALA A 173 -0.74 5.07 -19.63
N TYR A 174 -0.71 5.10 -18.29
CA TYR A 174 0.42 5.61 -17.52
C TYR A 174 1.71 4.83 -17.81
N LEU A 175 1.67 3.49 -17.77
CA LEU A 175 2.85 2.67 -18.05
C LEU A 175 3.33 2.84 -19.48
N LYS A 176 2.42 2.97 -20.43
CA LYS A 176 2.74 3.25 -21.85
C LYS A 176 3.42 4.61 -22.02
N ALA A 177 2.98 5.62 -21.27
CA ALA A 177 3.62 6.93 -21.24
C ALA A 177 5.02 6.90 -20.60
N MET A 178 5.24 6.06 -19.58
CA MET A 178 6.57 5.88 -18.96
C MET A 178 7.60 5.27 -19.90
N VAL A 179 7.21 4.31 -20.73
CA VAL A 179 8.12 3.62 -21.68
C VAL A 179 8.25 4.41 -22.97
N GLY A 180 7.15 4.96 -23.46
CA GLY A 180 7.08 5.69 -24.71
C GLY A 180 7.68 7.09 -24.59
N LYS A 181 8.53 7.46 -25.57
CA LYS A 181 8.98 8.85 -25.75
C LYS A 181 7.97 9.67 -26.59
N ASP A 182 6.79 9.10 -26.85
CA ASP A 182 5.78 9.73 -27.68
C ASP A 182 4.95 10.72 -26.86
N ARG A 183 5.15 11.99 -27.13
CA ARG A 183 4.42 13.10 -26.52
C ARG A 183 2.89 12.95 -26.66
N ARG A 184 2.42 12.41 -27.79
CA ARG A 184 0.98 12.22 -28.04
C ARG A 184 0.40 11.17 -27.11
N ALA A 185 1.09 10.06 -26.88
CA ALA A 185 0.66 9.02 -25.96
C ALA A 185 0.62 9.55 -24.52
N THR A 186 1.60 10.37 -24.13
CA THR A 186 1.64 11.02 -22.80
C THR A 186 0.45 11.98 -22.62
N GLU A 187 0.13 12.82 -23.60
CA GLU A 187 -1.03 13.72 -23.51
C GLU A 187 -2.37 12.96 -23.46
N GLN A 188 -2.48 11.85 -24.22
CA GLN A 188 -3.68 11.00 -24.15
C GLN A 188 -3.83 10.33 -22.77
N ALA A 189 -2.73 9.83 -22.20
CA ALA A 189 -2.73 9.25 -20.85
C ALA A 189 -3.14 10.31 -19.80
N LYS A 190 -2.57 11.52 -19.89
CA LYS A 190 -2.89 12.65 -19.03
C LYS A 190 -4.38 12.99 -19.05
N GLU A 191 -4.96 13.12 -20.24
CA GLU A 191 -6.38 13.43 -20.39
C GLU A 191 -7.28 12.34 -19.84
N LEU A 192 -6.98 11.06 -20.12
CA LEU A 192 -7.73 9.92 -19.60
C LEU A 192 -7.70 9.88 -18.06
N ILE A 193 -6.51 10.01 -17.46
CA ILE A 193 -6.34 9.93 -16.01
C ILE A 193 -6.99 11.13 -15.31
N ARG A 194 -6.86 12.35 -15.89
CA ARG A 194 -7.49 13.56 -15.36
C ARG A 194 -9.02 13.44 -15.36
N ARG A 195 -9.60 12.94 -16.44
CA ARG A 195 -11.04 12.68 -16.53
C ARG A 195 -11.48 11.69 -15.44
N SER A 196 -10.76 10.58 -15.28
CA SER A 196 -11.07 9.57 -14.27
C SER A 196 -10.91 10.10 -12.84
N TYR A 197 -9.91 10.94 -12.59
CA TYR A 197 -9.74 11.63 -11.30
C TYR A 197 -10.96 12.47 -10.92
N HIS A 198 -11.64 13.08 -11.87
CA HIS A 198 -12.85 13.87 -11.59
C HIS A 198 -14.11 13.01 -11.44
N THR A 199 -14.21 11.89 -12.13
CA THR A 199 -15.43 11.07 -12.21
C THR A 199 -15.48 9.88 -11.26
N GLU A 200 -14.32 9.29 -10.92
CA GLU A 200 -14.25 8.07 -10.14
C GLU A 200 -14.05 8.35 -8.63
N ASP A 201 -14.37 7.36 -7.79
CA ASP A 201 -14.31 7.51 -6.33
C ASP A 201 -12.88 7.37 -5.77
N ASP A 202 -12.02 6.55 -6.39
CA ASP A 202 -10.65 6.30 -5.94
C ASP A 202 -9.69 7.45 -6.30
N LYS A 203 -9.94 8.63 -5.73
CA LYS A 203 -9.15 9.84 -6.00
C LYS A 203 -7.64 9.66 -5.76
N ILE A 204 -7.28 8.89 -4.75
CA ILE A 204 -5.86 8.70 -4.35
C ILE A 204 -5.09 7.99 -5.46
N PHE A 205 -5.66 6.96 -6.06
CA PHE A 205 -5.03 6.21 -7.13
C PHE A 205 -4.79 7.09 -8.38
N TYR A 206 -5.82 7.79 -8.85
CA TYR A 206 -5.71 8.64 -10.03
C TYR A 206 -4.80 9.85 -9.79
N PHE A 207 -4.86 10.45 -8.61
CA PHE A 207 -3.96 11.53 -8.22
C PHE A 207 -2.50 11.07 -8.23
N TRP A 208 -2.23 9.86 -7.71
CA TRP A 208 -0.90 9.27 -7.75
C TRP A 208 -0.38 9.12 -9.19
N LEU A 209 -1.21 8.67 -10.14
CA LEU A 209 -0.83 8.60 -11.55
C LEU A 209 -0.56 9.99 -12.15
N LEU A 210 -1.39 10.99 -11.81
CA LEU A 210 -1.23 12.36 -12.29
C LEU A 210 0.07 13.02 -11.86
N LEU A 211 0.55 12.74 -10.64
CA LEU A 211 1.84 13.25 -10.16
C LEU A 211 3.02 12.94 -11.08
N PHE A 212 2.94 11.88 -11.88
CA PHE A 212 4.01 11.46 -12.77
C PHE A 212 3.81 11.89 -14.23
N VAL A 213 2.57 12.06 -14.67
CA VAL A 213 2.27 12.36 -16.07
C VAL A 213 1.90 13.83 -16.31
N ASP A 214 1.60 14.59 -15.26
CA ASP A 214 1.08 15.95 -15.35
C ASP A 214 1.77 16.90 -14.37
N ASP A 215 2.72 17.69 -14.87
CA ASP A 215 3.52 18.63 -14.09
C ASP A 215 2.67 19.64 -13.31
N THR A 216 1.42 19.88 -13.70
CA THR A 216 0.52 20.80 -12.97
C THR A 216 0.09 20.28 -11.60
N TYR A 217 0.24 18.98 -11.33
CA TYR A 217 -0.04 18.35 -10.06
C TYR A 217 1.20 18.19 -9.16
N ASN A 218 2.39 18.56 -9.65
CA ASN A 218 3.66 18.48 -8.90
C ASN A 218 4.06 19.78 -8.19
N ASN A 219 3.25 20.84 -8.28
CA ASN A 219 3.51 22.15 -7.68
C ASN A 219 2.73 22.37 -6.39
#